data_0d6cf3266703f8b155cbb4810cdba87d
#
_entry.id   0d6cf3266703f8b155cbb4810cdba87d
#
_cell.length_a   1.000
_cell.length_b   1.000
_cell.length_c   1.000
_cell.angle_alpha   90.00
_cell.angle_beta   90.00
_cell.angle_gamma   90.00
#
_symmetry.space_group_name_H-M   'P 1'
#
loop_
_entity.id
_entity.type
_entity.pdbx_description
1 polymer ?
#
loop_
_entity_poly.entity_id
_entity_poly.type
_entity_poly.pdbx_seq_one_letter_code
_entity_poly.pdbx_strand_id
1 'polypeptide(L)'
;MQQQTINIRAAKKSDAVIIARAVAMAIGDENALKNYCGENYITLLKQIAESEKSQYSYLNALIAETNNTPIGAAIGYDGAKLHELRATTYSIIYDTLGRTPSIPDETEGGEFYIDSIAVLPEYRGMGIGKQLITAIRDKALSDGHARVGLIVDFDNPRAEQLYTSLGFTRVGTRTFFGHKMWHMQYII
;
A
#
# COMPACT_ATOMS: atom_id res chain seq x y z
N MET A 1 -1.10 32.27 6.36
CA MET A 1 -0.92 31.02 5.61
C MET A 1 -2.29 30.35 5.55
N GLN A 2 -2.88 30.18 4.37
CA GLN A 2 -4.13 29.42 4.24
C GLN A 2 -3.83 27.98 4.63
N GLN A 3 -4.57 27.46 5.60
CA GLN A 3 -4.48 26.06 6.00
C GLN A 3 -4.93 25.19 4.81
N GLN A 4 -4.00 24.45 4.20
CA GLN A 4 -4.34 23.54 3.11
C GLN A 4 -5.25 22.45 3.67
N THR A 5 -6.48 22.41 3.20
CA THR A 5 -7.42 21.35 3.57
C THR A 5 -7.02 20.06 2.89
N ILE A 6 -6.75 19.02 3.68
CA ILE A 6 -6.46 17.68 3.20
C ILE A 6 -7.78 16.89 3.19
N ASN A 7 -8.10 16.32 2.05
CA ASN A 7 -9.26 15.45 1.87
C ASN A 7 -8.80 14.02 1.60
N ILE A 8 -9.46 13.03 2.23
CA ILE A 8 -9.24 11.61 1.96
C ILE A 8 -10.49 11.06 1.26
N ARG A 9 -10.29 10.43 0.13
CA ARG A 9 -11.38 9.84 -0.67
C ARG A 9 -11.02 8.49 -1.28
N ALA A 10 -12.03 7.74 -1.71
CA ALA A 10 -11.80 6.57 -2.56
C ALA A 10 -11.09 6.98 -3.87
N ALA A 11 -10.20 6.12 -4.33
CA ALA A 11 -9.50 6.36 -5.59
C ALA A 11 -10.42 6.15 -6.80
N LYS A 12 -10.04 6.78 -7.90
CA LYS A 12 -10.60 6.61 -9.24
C LYS A 12 -9.52 6.02 -10.15
N LYS A 13 -9.90 5.45 -11.27
CA LYS A 13 -8.96 4.93 -12.26
C LYS A 13 -7.92 5.97 -12.70
N SER A 14 -8.32 7.25 -12.76
CA SER A 14 -7.41 8.36 -13.08
C SER A 14 -6.31 8.60 -12.02
N ASP A 15 -6.44 8.04 -10.81
CA ASP A 15 -5.44 8.16 -9.75
C ASP A 15 -4.32 7.09 -9.85
N ALA A 16 -4.33 6.25 -10.88
CA ALA A 16 -3.38 5.14 -11.02
C ALA A 16 -1.90 5.57 -10.95
N VAL A 17 -1.57 6.80 -11.36
CA VAL A 17 -0.20 7.32 -11.29
C VAL A 17 0.24 7.54 -9.83
N ILE A 18 -0.61 8.14 -8.99
CA ILE A 18 -0.25 8.34 -7.57
C ILE A 18 -0.24 7.02 -6.82
N ILE A 19 -1.10 6.05 -7.17
CA ILE A 19 -1.07 4.69 -6.62
C ILE A 19 0.25 4.01 -6.98
N ALA A 20 0.66 4.03 -8.26
CA ALA A 20 1.95 3.47 -8.70
C ALA A 20 3.14 4.07 -7.95
N ARG A 21 3.15 5.39 -7.77
CA ARG A 21 4.17 6.08 -6.98
C ARG A 21 4.15 5.66 -5.50
N ALA A 22 2.98 5.50 -4.92
CA ALA A 22 2.85 5.07 -3.52
C ALA A 22 3.40 3.66 -3.31
N VAL A 23 3.08 2.71 -4.21
CA VAL A 23 3.64 1.35 -4.19
C VAL A 23 5.16 1.39 -4.35
N ALA A 24 5.69 2.14 -5.31
CA ALA A 24 7.13 2.26 -5.52
C ALA A 24 7.84 2.86 -4.29
N MET A 25 7.26 3.88 -3.66
CA MET A 25 7.82 4.49 -2.44
C MET A 25 7.72 3.55 -1.23
N ALA A 26 6.68 2.70 -1.14
CA ALA A 26 6.53 1.74 -0.05
C ALA A 26 7.55 0.59 -0.17
N ILE A 27 7.82 0.10 -1.38
CA ILE A 27 8.89 -0.89 -1.64
C ILE A 27 10.26 -0.27 -1.33
N GLY A 28 10.51 0.98 -1.75
CA GLY A 28 11.66 1.78 -1.35
C GLY A 28 13.03 1.35 -1.89
N ASP A 29 13.13 0.20 -2.55
CA ASP A 29 14.35 -0.35 -3.15
C ASP A 29 14.21 -0.42 -4.67
N GLU A 30 15.06 0.31 -5.40
CA GLU A 30 14.99 0.39 -6.86
C GLU A 30 15.33 -0.95 -7.53
N ASN A 31 16.26 -1.73 -6.98
CA ASN A 31 16.60 -3.04 -7.52
C ASN A 31 15.45 -4.02 -7.32
N ALA A 32 14.79 -4.00 -6.15
CA ALA A 32 13.58 -4.78 -5.91
C ALA A 32 12.47 -4.40 -6.89
N LEU A 33 12.24 -3.10 -7.13
CA LEU A 33 11.26 -2.61 -8.09
C LEU A 33 11.56 -3.08 -9.53
N LYS A 34 12.82 -2.99 -9.96
CA LYS A 34 13.26 -3.47 -11.30
C LYS A 34 13.12 -4.98 -11.43
N ASN A 35 13.47 -5.71 -10.39
CA ASN A 35 13.28 -7.16 -10.36
C ASN A 35 11.79 -7.55 -10.37
N TYR A 36 10.95 -6.78 -9.72
CA TYR A 36 9.51 -7.02 -9.64
C TYR A 36 8.77 -6.61 -10.92
N CYS A 37 8.96 -5.37 -11.37
CA CYS A 37 8.18 -4.74 -12.45
C CYS A 37 9.03 -4.25 -13.65
N GLY A 38 10.32 -4.61 -13.73
CA GLY A 38 11.21 -4.20 -14.82
C GLY A 38 11.66 -2.73 -14.73
N GLU A 39 12.46 -2.29 -15.71
CA GLU A 39 13.04 -0.94 -15.71
C GLU A 39 11.97 0.17 -15.71
N ASN A 40 10.85 -0.05 -16.39
CA ASN A 40 9.73 0.89 -16.47
C ASN A 40 8.67 0.63 -15.39
N TYR A 41 9.09 0.28 -14.17
CA TYR A 41 8.20 -0.15 -13.09
C TYR A 41 7.04 0.82 -12.78
N ILE A 42 7.23 2.13 -12.87
CA ILE A 42 6.13 3.09 -12.66
C ILE A 42 5.03 2.93 -13.70
N THR A 43 5.39 2.71 -14.97
CA THR A 43 4.42 2.50 -16.05
C THR A 43 3.65 1.20 -15.85
N LEU A 44 4.34 0.13 -15.46
CA LEU A 44 3.73 -1.16 -15.22
C LEU A 44 2.87 -1.15 -13.95
N LEU A 45 3.33 -0.54 -12.86
CA LEU A 45 2.55 -0.37 -11.64
C LEU A 45 1.29 0.49 -11.90
N LYS A 46 1.38 1.51 -12.76
CA LYS A 46 0.19 2.28 -13.19
C LYS A 46 -0.81 1.37 -13.92
N GLN A 47 -0.36 0.56 -14.85
CA GLN A 47 -1.23 -0.40 -15.58
C GLN A 47 -1.89 -1.39 -14.61
N ILE A 48 -1.15 -1.90 -13.62
CA ILE A 48 -1.69 -2.75 -12.56
C ILE A 48 -2.74 -1.99 -11.73
N ALA A 49 -2.49 -0.73 -11.38
CA ALA A 49 -3.42 0.09 -10.61
C ALA A 49 -4.73 0.42 -11.37
N GLU A 50 -4.68 0.47 -12.70
CA GLU A 50 -5.86 0.66 -13.56
C GLU A 50 -6.75 -0.58 -13.67
N SER A 51 -6.27 -1.76 -13.25
CA SER A 51 -7.02 -3.01 -13.20
C SER A 51 -7.96 -3.03 -11.99
N GLU A 52 -9.16 -3.56 -12.15
CA GLU A 52 -10.14 -3.70 -11.04
C GLU A 52 -9.85 -4.88 -10.11
N LYS A 53 -9.02 -5.84 -10.53
CA LYS A 53 -8.83 -7.12 -9.85
C LYS A 53 -7.38 -7.37 -9.40
N SER A 54 -6.50 -6.36 -9.45
CA SER A 54 -5.11 -6.48 -8.99
C SER A 54 -4.96 -6.12 -7.52
N GLN A 55 -3.82 -6.49 -6.92
CA GLN A 55 -3.47 -6.07 -5.55
C GLN A 55 -3.51 -4.53 -5.42
N TYR A 56 -2.92 -3.83 -6.39
CA TYR A 56 -2.79 -2.37 -6.39
C TYR A 56 -3.94 -1.64 -7.10
N SER A 57 -5.07 -2.35 -7.34
CA SER A 57 -6.25 -1.76 -7.96
C SER A 57 -6.65 -0.44 -7.31
N TYR A 58 -7.09 0.53 -8.15
CA TYR A 58 -7.70 1.76 -7.63
C TYR A 58 -8.91 1.48 -6.74
N LEU A 59 -9.60 0.34 -6.89
CA LEU A 59 -10.71 -0.06 -6.02
C LEU A 59 -10.25 -0.41 -4.58
N ASN A 60 -8.98 -0.73 -4.41
CA ASN A 60 -8.37 -1.04 -3.13
C ASN A 60 -7.68 0.18 -2.49
N ALA A 61 -7.79 1.37 -3.09
CA ALA A 61 -6.99 2.52 -2.70
C ALA A 61 -7.82 3.69 -2.16
N LEU A 62 -7.24 4.39 -1.19
CA LEU A 62 -7.66 5.71 -0.73
C LEU A 62 -6.60 6.75 -1.15
N ILE A 63 -7.06 7.93 -1.53
CA ILE A 63 -6.22 9.05 -1.97
C ILE A 63 -6.31 10.19 -0.98
N ALA A 64 -5.15 10.70 -0.56
CA ALA A 64 -5.05 12.01 0.06
C ALA A 64 -4.87 13.06 -1.03
N GLU A 65 -5.67 14.12 -1.00
CA GLU A 65 -5.58 15.22 -1.95
C GLU A 65 -5.67 16.58 -1.26
N THR A 66 -5.10 17.58 -1.90
CA THR A 66 -5.27 19.00 -1.55
C THR A 66 -5.51 19.81 -2.83
N ASN A 67 -6.49 20.71 -2.82
CA ASN A 67 -6.87 21.49 -4.01
C ASN A 67 -7.07 20.62 -5.26
N ASN A 68 -7.73 19.47 -5.10
CA ASN A 68 -7.95 18.44 -6.15
C ASN A 68 -6.67 17.82 -6.72
N THR A 69 -5.52 17.99 -6.07
CA THR A 69 -4.25 17.38 -6.45
C THR A 69 -3.96 16.19 -5.55
N PRO A 70 -3.85 14.96 -6.08
CA PRO A 70 -3.43 13.78 -5.32
C PRO A 70 -2.00 13.92 -4.78
N ILE A 71 -1.82 13.72 -3.48
CA ILE A 71 -0.55 13.92 -2.78
C ILE A 71 -0.08 12.69 -1.99
N GLY A 72 -0.89 11.65 -1.92
CA GLY A 72 -0.55 10.40 -1.27
C GLY A 72 -1.64 9.35 -1.49
N ALA A 73 -1.30 8.10 -1.22
CA ALA A 73 -2.24 6.99 -1.31
C ALA A 73 -1.99 5.95 -0.21
N ALA A 74 -3.06 5.23 0.15
CA ALA A 74 -3.00 4.00 0.92
C ALA A 74 -3.76 2.91 0.18
N ILE A 75 -3.15 1.75 0.04
CA ILE A 75 -3.71 0.58 -0.63
C ILE A 75 -3.91 -0.53 0.40
N GLY A 76 -5.07 -1.15 0.43
CA GLY A 76 -5.34 -2.27 1.33
C GLY A 76 -6.51 -3.12 0.87
N TYR A 77 -6.49 -4.37 1.26
CA TYR A 77 -7.48 -5.38 0.88
C TYR A 77 -7.60 -6.47 1.94
N ASP A 78 -8.64 -7.28 1.84
CA ASP A 78 -8.79 -8.49 2.64
C ASP A 78 -7.62 -9.46 2.38
N GLY A 79 -6.82 -9.78 3.40
CA GLY A 79 -5.67 -10.68 3.29
C GLY A 79 -6.04 -12.06 2.72
N ALA A 80 -7.27 -12.53 2.92
CA ALA A 80 -7.76 -13.77 2.31
C ALA A 80 -7.79 -13.72 0.77
N LYS A 81 -7.82 -12.52 0.17
CA LYS A 81 -7.84 -12.31 -1.30
C LYS A 81 -6.45 -12.17 -1.92
N LEU A 82 -5.38 -12.27 -1.13
CA LEU A 82 -4.01 -12.07 -1.60
C LEU A 82 -3.73 -12.82 -2.90
N HIS A 83 -3.95 -14.14 -2.94
CA HIS A 83 -3.62 -14.98 -4.10
C HIS A 83 -4.48 -14.66 -5.33
N GLU A 84 -5.76 -14.35 -5.13
CA GLU A 84 -6.65 -13.95 -6.23
C GLU A 84 -6.17 -12.64 -6.88
N LEU A 85 -5.92 -11.62 -6.05
CA LEU A 85 -5.47 -10.30 -6.51
C LEU A 85 -4.08 -10.36 -7.13
N ARG A 86 -3.17 -11.15 -6.51
CA ARG A 86 -1.80 -11.37 -6.98
C ARG A 86 -1.77 -12.09 -8.32
N ALA A 87 -2.67 -13.05 -8.57
CA ALA A 87 -2.76 -13.73 -9.85
C ALA A 87 -2.99 -12.73 -11.00
N THR A 88 -3.89 -11.77 -10.83
CA THR A 88 -4.11 -10.71 -11.84
C THR A 88 -2.90 -9.80 -11.98
N THR A 89 -2.27 -9.40 -10.86
CA THR A 89 -1.03 -8.61 -10.86
C THR A 89 0.06 -9.33 -11.66
N TYR A 90 0.26 -10.62 -11.41
CA TYR A 90 1.29 -11.42 -12.08
C TYR A 90 0.98 -11.67 -13.56
N SER A 91 -0.29 -11.81 -13.95
CA SER A 91 -0.67 -11.88 -15.35
C SER A 91 -0.27 -10.62 -16.11
N ILE A 92 -0.56 -9.43 -15.56
CA ILE A 92 -0.18 -8.15 -16.16
C ILE A 92 1.35 -8.02 -16.28
N ILE A 93 2.09 -8.45 -15.25
CA ILE A 93 3.56 -8.45 -15.26
C ILE A 93 4.07 -9.41 -16.34
N TYR A 94 3.52 -10.62 -16.42
CA TYR A 94 3.91 -11.63 -17.40
C TYR A 94 3.68 -11.16 -18.84
N ASP A 95 2.52 -10.54 -19.10
CA ASP A 95 2.17 -10.02 -20.43
C ASP A 95 3.16 -8.93 -20.89
N THR A 96 3.77 -8.21 -19.93
CA THR A 96 4.73 -7.14 -20.24
C THR A 96 6.19 -7.62 -20.26
N LEU A 97 6.57 -8.50 -19.33
CA LEU A 97 7.97 -8.88 -19.10
C LEU A 97 8.32 -10.31 -19.52
N GLY A 98 7.34 -11.14 -19.87
CA GLY A 98 7.53 -12.55 -20.18
C GLY A 98 7.97 -13.42 -19.00
N ARG A 99 7.85 -12.90 -17.78
CA ARG A 99 8.23 -13.60 -16.54
C ARG A 99 7.30 -13.22 -15.39
N THR A 100 7.17 -14.13 -14.44
CA THR A 100 6.39 -13.90 -13.21
C THR A 100 7.35 -13.72 -12.02
N PRO A 101 7.15 -12.72 -11.18
CA PRO A 101 7.90 -12.57 -9.93
C PRO A 101 7.59 -13.74 -8.98
N SER A 102 8.53 -14.02 -8.07
CA SER A 102 8.31 -14.96 -6.97
C SER A 102 8.63 -14.24 -5.67
N ILE A 103 7.59 -13.84 -4.94
CA ILE A 103 7.71 -13.18 -3.63
C ILE A 103 6.90 -13.95 -2.58
N PRO A 104 7.38 -14.02 -1.33
CA PRO A 104 6.63 -14.63 -0.24
C PRO A 104 5.29 -13.94 0.02
N ASP A 105 4.41 -14.61 0.75
CA ASP A 105 3.16 -14.01 1.20
C ASP A 105 3.43 -13.06 2.36
N GLU A 106 2.97 -11.82 2.20
CA GLU A 106 3.07 -10.76 3.21
C GLU A 106 1.89 -10.76 4.19
N THR A 107 0.76 -11.36 3.80
CA THR A 107 -0.48 -11.43 4.59
C THR A 107 -1.21 -12.75 4.37
N GLU A 108 -2.26 -12.96 5.14
CA GLU A 108 -3.13 -14.12 5.08
C GLU A 108 -4.56 -13.74 5.52
N GLY A 109 -5.50 -14.67 5.42
CA GLY A 109 -6.87 -14.45 5.89
C GLY A 109 -6.94 -14.13 7.40
N GLY A 110 -7.92 -13.30 7.79
CA GLY A 110 -8.16 -12.89 9.16
C GLY A 110 -7.77 -11.45 9.48
N GLU A 111 -7.21 -10.72 8.51
CA GLU A 111 -6.92 -9.30 8.62
C GLU A 111 -7.27 -8.56 7.32
N PHE A 112 -7.62 -7.28 7.46
CA PHE A 112 -7.53 -6.34 6.35
C PHE A 112 -6.07 -5.88 6.27
N TYR A 113 -5.42 -6.11 5.16
CA TYR A 113 -4.00 -5.83 5.00
C TYR A 113 -3.77 -4.48 4.33
N ILE A 114 -2.97 -3.62 4.97
CA ILE A 114 -2.43 -2.40 4.37
C ILE A 114 -1.15 -2.79 3.62
N ASP A 115 -1.26 -2.86 2.31
CA ASP A 115 -0.17 -3.27 1.42
C ASP A 115 0.85 -2.14 1.24
N SER A 116 0.38 -0.96 0.87
CA SER A 116 1.25 0.18 0.58
C SER A 116 0.63 1.48 1.10
N ILE A 117 1.47 2.33 1.67
CA ILE A 117 1.09 3.68 2.07
C ILE A 117 2.26 4.64 1.84
N ALA A 118 1.99 5.72 1.15
CA ALA A 118 2.98 6.78 0.95
C ALA A 118 2.36 8.15 0.73
N VAL A 119 3.15 9.16 1.10
CA VAL A 119 2.86 10.58 0.87
C VAL A 119 4.03 11.17 0.10
N LEU A 120 3.74 11.98 -0.92
CA LEU A 120 4.77 12.64 -1.72
C LEU A 120 5.73 13.44 -0.82
N PRO A 121 7.04 13.44 -1.12
CA PRO A 121 8.06 14.01 -0.24
C PRO A 121 7.76 15.44 0.22
N GLU A 122 7.28 16.28 -0.68
CA GLU A 122 6.97 17.70 -0.45
C GLU A 122 5.79 17.94 0.51
N TYR A 123 5.00 16.90 0.79
CA TYR A 123 3.84 16.96 1.71
C TYR A 123 4.05 16.15 3.00
N ARG A 124 5.25 15.62 3.21
CA ARG A 124 5.57 14.88 4.43
C ARG A 124 5.64 15.81 5.66
N GLY A 125 5.47 15.23 6.85
CA GLY A 125 5.49 15.99 8.11
C GLY A 125 4.17 16.72 8.44
N MET A 126 3.17 16.68 7.56
CA MET A 126 1.87 17.35 7.73
C MET A 126 0.79 16.41 8.33
N GLY A 127 1.14 15.24 8.84
CA GLY A 127 0.20 14.29 9.44
C GLY A 127 -0.67 13.51 8.43
N ILE A 128 -0.40 13.63 7.13
CA ILE A 128 -1.22 13.01 6.07
C ILE A 128 -1.18 11.47 6.14
N GLY A 129 0.00 10.90 6.42
CA GLY A 129 0.13 9.45 6.60
C GLY A 129 -0.77 8.93 7.73
N LYS A 130 -0.85 9.65 8.85
CA LYS A 130 -1.76 9.32 9.95
C LYS A 130 -3.22 9.36 9.51
N GLN A 131 -3.64 10.36 8.73
CA GLN A 131 -5.00 10.48 8.21
C GLN A 131 -5.33 9.31 7.26
N LEU A 132 -4.40 8.94 6.36
CA LEU A 132 -4.55 7.79 5.47
C LEU A 132 -4.71 6.47 6.23
N ILE A 133 -3.88 6.23 7.27
CA ILE A 133 -3.98 5.02 8.10
C ILE A 133 -5.31 4.98 8.84
N THR A 134 -5.76 6.12 9.39
CA THR A 134 -7.06 6.20 10.07
C THR A 134 -8.19 5.88 9.09
N ALA A 135 -8.19 6.50 7.91
CA ALA A 135 -9.23 6.28 6.91
C ALA A 135 -9.28 4.84 6.39
N ILE A 136 -8.11 4.19 6.18
CA ILE A 136 -8.10 2.80 5.73
C ILE A 136 -8.52 1.83 6.84
N ARG A 137 -8.26 2.16 8.10
CA ARG A 137 -8.80 1.45 9.27
C ARG A 137 -10.33 1.53 9.34
N ASP A 138 -10.88 2.74 9.15
CA ASP A 138 -12.33 2.98 9.14
C ASP A 138 -13.00 2.22 7.99
N LYS A 139 -12.34 2.16 6.82
CA LYS A 139 -12.76 1.33 5.71
C LYS A 139 -12.77 -0.16 6.09
N ALA A 140 -11.71 -0.67 6.70
CA ALA A 140 -11.63 -2.06 7.14
C ALA A 140 -12.77 -2.41 8.12
N LEU A 141 -13.07 -1.51 9.07
CA LEU A 141 -14.21 -1.68 10.00
C LEU A 141 -15.55 -1.72 9.24
N SER A 142 -15.76 -0.80 8.29
CA SER A 142 -16.99 -0.77 7.49
C SER A 142 -17.17 -2.02 6.62
N ASP A 143 -16.06 -2.64 6.20
CA ASP A 143 -16.03 -3.87 5.43
C ASP A 143 -16.17 -5.14 6.33
N GLY A 144 -16.32 -4.98 7.65
CA GLY A 144 -16.57 -6.05 8.61
C GLY A 144 -15.31 -6.75 9.14
N HIS A 145 -14.13 -6.18 8.95
CA HIS A 145 -12.90 -6.74 9.50
C HIS A 145 -12.68 -6.34 10.95
N ALA A 146 -12.21 -7.29 11.78
CA ALA A 146 -11.88 -7.06 13.18
C ALA A 146 -10.40 -6.70 13.40
N ARG A 147 -9.56 -6.83 12.37
CA ARG A 147 -8.11 -6.59 12.45
C ARG A 147 -7.62 -5.91 11.20
N VAL A 148 -6.66 -4.99 11.38
CA VAL A 148 -5.89 -4.39 10.29
C VAL A 148 -4.42 -4.76 10.48
N GLY A 149 -3.82 -5.38 9.45
CA GLY A 149 -2.42 -5.79 9.46
C GLY A 149 -1.57 -4.97 8.49
N LEU A 150 -0.27 -4.93 8.74
CA LEU A 150 0.75 -4.39 7.85
C LEU A 150 2.10 -5.03 8.17
N ILE A 151 3.05 -4.87 7.24
CA ILE A 151 4.45 -5.18 7.53
C ILE A 151 5.28 -3.91 7.48
N VAL A 152 6.32 -3.83 8.30
CA VAL A 152 7.26 -2.71 8.34
C VAL A 152 8.69 -3.22 8.50
N ASP A 153 9.61 -2.69 7.70
CA ASP A 153 11.01 -3.07 7.72
C ASP A 153 11.63 -2.81 9.12
N PHE A 154 12.46 -3.75 9.59
CA PHE A 154 13.22 -3.58 10.84
C PHE A 154 14.08 -2.33 10.80
N ASP A 155 14.56 -1.95 9.62
CA ASP A 155 15.41 -0.78 9.39
C ASP A 155 14.61 0.52 9.21
N ASN A 156 13.27 0.48 9.39
CA ASN A 156 12.41 1.66 9.35
C ASN A 156 11.74 1.98 10.71
N PRO A 157 12.51 2.30 11.76
CA PRO A 157 11.97 2.55 13.10
C PRO A 157 11.01 3.74 13.13
N ARG A 158 11.14 4.69 12.20
CA ARG A 158 10.25 5.86 12.13
C ARG A 158 8.83 5.46 11.73
N ALA A 159 8.69 4.58 10.73
CA ALA A 159 7.39 4.06 10.33
C ALA A 159 6.79 3.19 11.44
N GLU A 160 7.60 2.33 12.05
CA GLU A 160 7.16 1.52 13.19
C GLU A 160 6.64 2.37 14.35
N GLN A 161 7.34 3.44 14.74
CA GLN A 161 6.89 4.37 15.77
C GLN A 161 5.56 5.02 15.41
N LEU A 162 5.36 5.39 14.14
CA LEU A 162 4.09 5.93 13.66
C LEU A 162 2.96 4.89 13.88
N TYR A 163 3.14 3.66 13.42
CA TYR A 163 2.14 2.60 13.56
C TYR A 163 1.85 2.29 15.04
N THR A 164 2.89 2.18 15.86
CA THR A 164 2.73 1.98 17.31
C THR A 164 1.95 3.13 17.98
N SER A 165 2.20 4.39 17.57
CA SER A 165 1.45 5.55 18.07
C SER A 165 -0.02 5.54 17.69
N LEU A 166 -0.39 4.75 16.67
CA LEU A 166 -1.75 4.54 16.18
C LEU A 166 -2.40 3.26 16.73
N GLY A 167 -1.71 2.58 17.65
CA GLY A 167 -2.23 1.40 18.34
C GLY A 167 -1.91 0.06 17.68
N PHE A 168 -1.07 0.04 16.64
CA PHE A 168 -0.57 -1.22 16.09
C PHE A 168 0.45 -1.86 17.03
N THR A 169 0.41 -3.17 17.17
CA THR A 169 1.34 -3.96 17.97
C THR A 169 2.03 -5.02 17.11
N ARG A 170 3.28 -5.36 17.44
CA ARG A 170 4.00 -6.46 16.79
C ARG A 170 3.32 -7.78 17.14
N VAL A 171 2.97 -8.57 16.13
CA VAL A 171 2.37 -9.91 16.29
C VAL A 171 3.24 -11.02 15.71
N GLY A 172 4.28 -10.67 14.95
CA GLY A 172 5.19 -11.64 14.36
C GLY A 172 6.22 -10.99 13.44
N THR A 173 6.86 -11.80 12.63
CA THR A 173 7.82 -11.37 11.62
C THR A 173 7.50 -12.02 10.28
N ARG A 174 7.86 -11.32 9.19
CA ARG A 174 7.79 -11.83 7.81
C ARG A 174 9.13 -11.56 7.12
N THR A 175 9.39 -12.27 6.03
CA THR A 175 10.47 -11.92 5.11
C THR A 175 9.84 -11.46 3.80
N PHE A 176 10.19 -10.27 3.34
CA PHE A 176 9.63 -9.69 2.14
C PHE A 176 10.71 -8.93 1.36
N PHE A 177 10.84 -9.16 0.05
CA PHE A 177 11.95 -8.65 -0.78
C PHE A 177 13.35 -8.84 -0.17
N GLY A 178 13.57 -9.94 0.57
CA GLY A 178 14.84 -10.24 1.23
C GLY A 178 15.07 -9.53 2.57
N HIS A 179 14.18 -8.66 2.99
CA HIS A 179 14.25 -7.93 4.25
C HIS A 179 13.43 -8.62 5.35
N LYS A 180 13.87 -8.47 6.61
CA LYS A 180 13.07 -8.84 7.77
C LYS A 180 12.08 -7.73 8.10
N MET A 181 10.81 -8.09 8.23
CA MET A 181 9.72 -7.19 8.52
C MET A 181 9.04 -7.55 9.84
N TRP A 182 8.67 -6.55 10.64
CA TRP A 182 7.67 -6.73 11.69
C TRP A 182 6.30 -6.87 11.04
N HIS A 183 5.58 -7.93 11.37
CA HIS A 183 4.13 -8.00 11.14
C HIS A 183 3.46 -7.31 12.32
N MET A 184 2.72 -6.25 12.05
CA MET A 184 2.01 -5.48 13.06
C MET A 184 0.51 -5.52 12.80
N GLN A 185 -0.28 -5.58 13.87
CA GLN A 185 -1.74 -5.56 13.78
C GLN A 185 -2.34 -4.51 14.72
N TYR A 186 -3.44 -3.94 14.26
CA TYR A 186 -4.39 -3.17 15.04
C TYR A 186 -5.68 -3.98 15.16
N ILE A 187 -6.21 -4.10 16.38
CA ILE A 187 -7.50 -4.75 16.67
C ILE A 187 -8.56 -3.65 16.73
N ILE A 188 -9.59 -3.77 15.87
CA ILE A 188 -10.71 -2.82 15.78
C ILE A 188 -11.70 -3.04 16.93
#